data_9721954a86c35bf183d7d21d3adec442
#
_entry.id   9721954a86c35bf183d7d21d3adec442
#
_cell.length_a   1.000
_cell.length_b   1.000
_cell.length_c   1.000
_cell.angle_alpha   90.00
_cell.angle_beta   90.00
_cell.angle_gamma   90.00
#
_symmetry.space_group_name_H-M   'P 1'
#
loop_
_entity.id
_entity.type
_entity.pdbx_description
1 polymer ?
#
loop_
_entity_poly.entity_id
_entity_poly.type
_entity_poly.pdbx_seq_one_letter_code
_entity_poly.pdbx_strand_id
1 'polypeptide(L)'
;MGTIETLLQRNHDFATHHFVAGLGMRPTLRTFIISCADPRVDPVHLLGLEPGEAVVLRNVGGRVAPGTVQLLRMLLQVPTGASTPAGESAGPPFHLIVLEHTDCGITRMASNAALMSDYFSVPPAELPAKAILDPRAAVAVDVAALHTIPGLPAGFLVSGLVYDTETGLVEVVVPPAPIHPATT
;
A
#
# COMPACT_ATOMS: atom_id res chain seq x y z
N MET A 1 -5.43 31.60 13.94
CA MET A 1 -4.49 31.03 12.95
C MET A 1 -5.29 30.14 12.04
N GLY A 2 -5.24 30.35 10.74
CA GLY A 2 -5.96 29.54 9.77
C GLY A 2 -5.26 28.19 9.53
N THR A 3 -5.96 27.24 8.90
CA THR A 3 -5.42 25.88 8.64
C THR A 3 -4.10 25.93 7.87
N ILE A 4 -4.02 26.72 6.80
CA ILE A 4 -2.81 26.83 5.99
C ILE A 4 -1.64 27.40 6.79
N GLU A 5 -1.87 28.46 7.57
CA GLU A 5 -0.84 29.03 8.44
C GLU A 5 -0.29 28.02 9.44
N THR A 6 -1.16 27.19 10.04
CA THR A 6 -0.77 26.12 10.95
C THR A 6 0.11 25.09 10.24
N LEU A 7 -0.28 24.67 9.01
CA LEU A 7 0.48 23.68 8.24
C LEU A 7 1.86 24.23 7.81
N LEU A 8 1.94 25.48 7.40
CA LEU A 8 3.21 26.11 7.03
C LEU A 8 4.15 26.27 8.23
N GLN A 9 3.62 26.61 9.40
CA GLN A 9 4.43 26.67 10.63
C GLN A 9 5.01 25.28 10.97
N ARG A 10 4.20 24.21 10.91
CA ARG A 10 4.67 22.83 11.13
C ARG A 10 5.69 22.39 10.10
N ASN A 11 5.52 22.80 8.83
CA ASN A 11 6.50 22.52 7.79
C ASN A 11 7.83 23.24 8.04
N HIS A 12 7.80 24.49 8.53
CA HIS A 12 9.01 25.22 8.91
C HIS A 12 9.76 24.50 10.03
N ASP A 13 9.03 24.03 11.04
CA ASP A 13 9.61 23.26 12.15
C ASP A 13 10.21 21.93 11.65
N PHE A 14 9.52 21.22 10.76
CA PHE A 14 10.04 20.03 10.10
C PHE A 14 11.33 20.32 9.31
N ALA A 15 11.32 21.40 8.49
CA ALA A 15 12.49 21.78 7.70
C ALA A 15 13.71 22.12 8.54
N THR A 16 13.49 22.62 9.76
CA THR A 16 14.56 23.03 10.68
C THR A 16 15.13 21.87 11.47
N HIS A 17 14.30 20.87 11.86
CA HIS A 17 14.69 19.87 12.84
C HIS A 17 14.69 18.42 12.34
N HIS A 18 13.94 18.12 11.27
CA HIS A 18 13.65 16.76 10.83
C HIS A 18 13.96 16.50 9.35
N PHE A 19 14.29 17.55 8.59
CA PHE A 19 14.54 17.41 7.16
C PHE A 19 15.86 16.66 6.91
N VAL A 20 15.79 15.63 6.07
CA VAL A 20 16.95 14.87 5.62
C VAL A 20 17.15 15.14 4.13
N ALA A 21 18.28 15.75 3.78
CA ALA A 21 18.65 16.03 2.39
C ALA A 21 19.26 14.80 1.70
N GLY A 22 19.17 14.77 0.37
CA GLY A 22 19.88 13.77 -0.45
C GLY A 22 19.26 12.38 -0.47
N LEU A 23 18.00 12.23 -0.03
CA LEU A 23 17.29 10.96 -0.12
C LEU A 23 17.12 10.53 -1.60
N GLY A 24 17.42 9.27 -1.87
CA GLY A 24 17.20 8.68 -3.20
C GLY A 24 15.72 8.41 -3.48
N MET A 25 15.37 8.27 -4.76
CA MET A 25 14.00 7.91 -5.16
C MET A 25 13.67 6.42 -4.90
N ARG A 26 14.69 5.57 -4.72
CA ARG A 26 14.51 4.15 -4.44
C ARG A 26 14.30 3.96 -2.93
N PRO A 27 13.20 3.32 -2.50
CA PRO A 27 12.96 3.09 -1.08
C PRO A 27 14.03 2.17 -0.49
N THR A 28 14.64 2.59 0.62
CA THR A 28 15.77 1.88 1.24
C THR A 28 15.39 0.52 1.80
N LEU A 29 14.16 0.37 2.31
CA LEU A 29 13.59 -0.92 2.70
C LEU A 29 13.05 -1.74 1.53
N ARG A 30 13.20 -1.25 0.28
CA ARG A 30 12.68 -1.92 -0.92
C ARG A 30 11.20 -2.31 -0.76
N THR A 31 10.39 -1.42 -0.20
CA THR A 31 9.02 -1.71 0.21
C THR A 31 8.02 -0.75 -0.43
N PHE A 32 6.93 -1.32 -0.92
CA PHE A 32 5.71 -0.62 -1.34
C PHE A 32 4.58 -1.04 -0.41
N ILE A 33 3.82 -0.08 0.08
CA ILE A 33 2.68 -0.31 0.97
C ILE A 33 1.42 0.27 0.33
N ILE A 34 0.41 -0.56 0.13
CA ILE A 34 -0.94 -0.13 -0.23
C ILE A 34 -1.75 -0.10 1.06
N SER A 35 -2.31 1.07 1.43
CA SER A 35 -3.05 1.24 2.67
C SER A 35 -4.24 2.17 2.53
N CYS A 36 -5.05 2.28 3.59
CA CYS A 36 -6.22 3.14 3.61
C CYS A 36 -5.86 4.63 3.72
N ALA A 37 -6.68 5.48 3.10
CA ALA A 37 -6.61 6.94 3.23
C ALA A 37 -7.16 7.46 4.57
N ASP A 38 -7.67 6.60 5.45
CA ASP A 38 -8.16 6.95 6.78
C ASP A 38 -7.06 7.68 7.58
N PRO A 39 -7.32 8.86 8.15
CA PRO A 39 -6.29 9.64 8.85
C PRO A 39 -5.75 8.97 10.11
N ARG A 40 -6.42 7.96 10.64
CA ARG A 40 -5.98 7.20 11.83
C ARG A 40 -4.93 6.13 11.51
N VAL A 41 -4.76 5.79 10.22
CA VAL A 41 -3.98 4.59 9.80
C VAL A 41 -2.88 4.94 8.81
N ASP A 42 -2.12 5.98 9.09
CA ASP A 42 -0.96 6.35 8.27
C ASP A 42 0.19 5.36 8.48
N PRO A 43 0.60 4.58 7.45
CA PRO A 43 1.66 3.58 7.58
C PRO A 43 2.99 4.14 8.06
N VAL A 44 3.30 5.40 7.75
CA VAL A 44 4.54 6.04 8.21
C VAL A 44 4.57 6.10 9.74
N HIS A 45 3.44 6.49 10.35
CA HIS A 45 3.35 6.55 11.81
C HIS A 45 3.20 5.18 12.45
N LEU A 46 2.34 4.31 11.88
CA LEU A 46 2.04 2.99 12.47
C LEU A 46 3.25 2.06 12.51
N LEU A 47 4.09 2.13 11.47
CA LEU A 47 5.22 1.23 11.28
C LEU A 47 6.55 1.89 11.65
N GLY A 48 6.53 3.15 12.10
CA GLY A 48 7.74 3.90 12.45
C GLY A 48 8.69 4.10 11.28
N LEU A 49 8.14 4.35 10.07
CA LEU A 49 8.96 4.53 8.89
C LEU A 49 9.65 5.88 8.87
N GLU A 50 10.92 5.87 8.50
CA GLU A 50 11.70 7.07 8.27
C GLU A 50 11.58 7.56 6.80
N PRO A 51 11.85 8.84 6.53
CA PRO A 51 11.83 9.37 5.18
C PRO A 51 12.72 8.59 4.20
N GLY A 52 12.15 8.15 3.07
CA GLY A 52 12.86 7.39 2.03
C GLY A 52 12.89 5.88 2.23
N GLU A 53 12.31 5.33 3.28
CA GLU A 53 12.31 3.88 3.54
C GLU A 53 11.31 3.10 2.69
N ALA A 54 10.11 3.64 2.47
CA ALA A 54 9.06 2.95 1.72
C ALA A 54 8.28 3.88 0.80
N VAL A 55 7.69 3.32 -0.26
CA VAL A 55 6.66 3.99 -1.07
C VAL A 55 5.30 3.62 -0.50
N VAL A 56 4.50 4.62 -0.13
CA VAL A 56 3.16 4.43 0.45
C VAL A 56 2.09 4.94 -0.51
N LEU A 57 1.19 4.04 -0.92
CA LEU A 57 0.01 4.32 -1.72
C LEU A 57 -1.21 4.25 -0.81
N ARG A 58 -2.05 5.29 -0.83
CA ARG A 58 -3.25 5.32 0.02
C ARG A 58 -4.50 5.55 -0.81
N ASN A 59 -5.53 4.74 -0.55
CA ASN A 59 -6.83 4.84 -1.22
C ASN A 59 -7.97 4.51 -0.24
N VAL A 60 -9.21 4.54 -0.71
CA VAL A 60 -10.37 4.16 0.11
C VAL A 60 -10.32 2.67 0.41
N GLY A 61 -10.18 2.32 1.68
CA GLY A 61 -10.16 0.95 2.18
C GLY A 61 -8.80 0.23 2.08
N GLY A 62 -7.76 0.85 1.53
CA GLY A 62 -6.46 0.18 1.35
C GLY A 62 -6.48 -0.92 0.27
N ARG A 63 -7.38 -0.82 -0.71
CA ARG A 63 -7.76 -1.90 -1.62
C ARG A 63 -6.91 -1.96 -2.90
N VAL A 64 -6.73 -3.16 -3.42
CA VAL A 64 -6.15 -3.41 -4.74
C VAL A 64 -7.24 -3.23 -5.82
N ALA A 65 -7.71 -1.98 -5.96
CA ALA A 65 -8.64 -1.58 -7.01
C ALA A 65 -7.90 -1.22 -8.31
N PRO A 66 -8.58 -1.14 -9.47
CA PRO A 66 -7.94 -0.84 -10.76
C PRO A 66 -7.08 0.43 -10.76
N GLY A 67 -7.55 1.52 -10.11
CA GLY A 67 -6.77 2.74 -9.97
C GLY A 67 -5.47 2.56 -9.17
N THR A 68 -5.48 1.72 -8.15
CA THR A 68 -4.28 1.37 -7.37
C THR A 68 -3.28 0.58 -8.21
N VAL A 69 -3.77 -0.36 -9.01
CA VAL A 69 -2.94 -1.14 -9.92
C VAL A 69 -2.28 -0.24 -10.98
N GLN A 70 -3.05 0.71 -11.53
CA GLN A 70 -2.52 1.68 -12.49
C GLN A 70 -1.42 2.54 -11.84
N LEU A 71 -1.66 3.08 -10.65
CA LEU A 71 -0.68 3.89 -9.92
C LEU A 71 0.59 3.09 -9.62
N LEU A 72 0.45 1.86 -9.12
CA LEU A 72 1.58 0.96 -8.86
C LEU A 72 2.41 0.73 -10.13
N ARG A 73 1.77 0.43 -11.27
CA ARG A 73 2.46 0.25 -12.54
C ARG A 73 3.23 1.50 -12.99
N MET A 74 2.66 2.68 -12.79
CA MET A 74 3.34 3.94 -13.10
C MET A 74 4.57 4.14 -12.21
N LEU A 75 4.44 3.91 -10.91
CA LEU A 75 5.56 4.03 -9.96
C LEU A 75 6.72 3.08 -10.30
N LEU A 76 6.42 1.87 -10.74
CA LEU A 76 7.42 0.88 -11.16
C LEU A 76 8.17 1.28 -12.45
N GLN A 77 7.64 2.24 -13.22
CA GLN A 77 8.32 2.78 -14.41
C GLN A 77 9.18 4.01 -14.09
N VAL A 78 9.09 4.57 -12.89
CA VAL A 78 9.90 5.75 -12.51
C VAL A 78 11.38 5.37 -12.48
N PRO A 79 12.24 6.03 -13.28
CA PRO A 79 13.66 5.76 -13.25
C PRO A 79 14.26 6.15 -11.89
N THR A 80 14.76 5.20 -11.14
CA THR A 80 15.31 5.44 -9.79
C THR A 80 16.80 5.83 -9.81
N GLY A 81 17.39 6.03 -10.99
CA GLY A 81 18.81 6.40 -11.17
C GLY A 81 19.80 5.28 -10.84
N ALA A 82 19.38 4.20 -10.24
CA ALA A 82 20.22 3.05 -9.96
C ALA A 82 20.06 2.01 -11.08
N SER A 83 20.80 2.18 -12.17
CA SER A 83 21.11 1.05 -13.04
C SER A 83 21.92 0.06 -12.19
N THR A 84 21.34 -1.11 -11.90
CA THR A 84 22.15 -2.21 -11.35
C THR A 84 23.18 -2.53 -12.43
N PRO A 85 24.48 -2.41 -12.17
CA PRO A 85 25.50 -2.78 -13.16
C PRO A 85 25.28 -4.22 -13.63
N ALA A 86 25.44 -4.47 -14.91
CA ALA A 86 25.34 -5.82 -15.45
C ALA A 86 26.34 -6.73 -14.72
N GLY A 87 25.86 -7.70 -13.93
CA GLY A 87 26.69 -8.63 -13.17
C GLY A 87 26.61 -8.49 -11.64
N GLU A 88 26.02 -7.45 -11.08
CA GLU A 88 25.69 -7.43 -9.66
C GLU A 88 24.42 -8.24 -9.41
N SER A 89 24.48 -9.14 -8.43
CA SER A 89 23.29 -9.89 -7.99
C SER A 89 22.21 -8.90 -7.57
N ALA A 90 21.01 -9.09 -8.07
CA ALA A 90 19.85 -8.33 -7.62
C ALA A 90 19.83 -8.39 -6.08
N GLY A 91 19.82 -7.24 -5.42
CA GLY A 91 19.69 -7.17 -3.96
C GLY A 91 18.43 -7.93 -3.48
N PRO A 92 18.13 -7.94 -2.17
CA PRO A 92 16.97 -8.64 -1.64
C PRO A 92 15.69 -8.26 -2.40
N PRO A 93 14.67 -9.14 -2.44
CA PRO A 93 13.42 -8.88 -3.14
C PRO A 93 12.76 -7.59 -2.65
N PHE A 94 11.93 -6.99 -3.50
CA PHE A 94 11.03 -5.94 -3.05
C PHE A 94 9.84 -6.56 -2.31
N HIS A 95 9.32 -5.84 -1.34
CA HIS A 95 8.08 -6.19 -0.65
C HIS A 95 6.93 -5.32 -1.15
N LEU A 96 5.81 -5.94 -1.47
CA LEU A 96 4.53 -5.29 -1.74
C LEU A 96 3.55 -5.72 -0.65
N ILE A 97 3.23 -4.79 0.23
CA ILE A 97 2.40 -5.02 1.42
C ILE A 97 1.03 -4.41 1.17
N VAL A 98 -0.03 -5.19 1.37
CA VAL A 98 -1.39 -4.67 1.51
C VAL A 98 -1.67 -4.54 3.00
N LEU A 99 -1.91 -3.32 3.48
CA LEU A 99 -2.21 -3.01 4.88
C LEU A 99 -3.61 -2.45 4.99
N GLU A 100 -4.55 -3.28 5.41
CA GLU A 100 -5.92 -2.89 5.73
C GLU A 100 -6.08 -2.65 7.24
N HIS A 101 -7.29 -2.30 7.70
CA HIS A 101 -7.53 -2.03 9.11
C HIS A 101 -8.96 -2.30 9.54
N THR A 102 -9.16 -2.53 10.83
CA THR A 102 -10.49 -2.64 11.46
C THR A 102 -11.21 -1.29 11.45
N ASP A 103 -12.54 -1.28 11.59
CA ASP A 103 -13.41 -0.08 11.56
C ASP A 103 -13.16 0.82 10.33
N CYS A 104 -12.95 0.23 9.17
CA CYS A 104 -12.65 0.98 7.95
C CYS A 104 -13.91 1.64 7.38
N GLY A 105 -13.78 2.90 6.94
CA GLY A 105 -14.87 3.67 6.34
C GLY A 105 -15.50 3.05 5.09
N ILE A 106 -14.78 2.21 4.36
CA ILE A 106 -15.29 1.51 3.17
C ILE A 106 -16.49 0.59 3.51
N THR A 107 -16.50 0.01 4.72
CA THR A 107 -17.59 -0.86 5.17
C THR A 107 -18.93 -0.14 5.21
N ARG A 108 -18.92 1.17 5.50
CA ARG A 108 -20.13 2.02 5.56
C ARG A 108 -20.69 2.32 4.16
N MET A 109 -19.91 2.10 3.11
CA MET A 109 -20.31 2.27 1.72
C MET A 109 -20.73 0.96 1.07
N ALA A 110 -20.60 -0.17 1.75
CA ALA A 110 -20.85 -1.51 1.19
C ALA A 110 -22.28 -1.69 0.64
N SER A 111 -23.27 -0.97 1.21
CA SER A 111 -24.65 -0.99 0.73
C SER A 111 -24.87 -0.21 -0.57
N ASN A 112 -23.96 0.67 -0.96
CA ASN A 112 -24.02 1.40 -2.24
C ASN A 112 -23.37 0.55 -3.35
N ALA A 113 -24.12 -0.42 -3.86
CA ALA A 113 -23.62 -1.36 -4.85
C ALA A 113 -23.11 -0.67 -6.13
N ALA A 114 -23.76 0.41 -6.58
CA ALA A 114 -23.35 1.14 -7.78
C ALA A 114 -21.94 1.78 -7.59
N LEU A 115 -21.71 2.46 -6.47
CA LEU A 115 -20.44 3.08 -6.13
C LEU A 115 -19.33 2.02 -5.98
N MET A 116 -19.63 0.91 -5.30
CA MET A 116 -18.65 -0.16 -5.10
C MET A 116 -18.32 -0.90 -6.40
N SER A 117 -19.32 -1.12 -7.26
CA SER A 117 -19.09 -1.70 -8.60
C SER A 117 -18.18 -0.85 -9.46
N ASP A 118 -18.38 0.47 -9.45
CA ASP A 118 -17.52 1.42 -10.16
C ASP A 118 -16.10 1.40 -9.57
N TYR A 119 -15.97 1.48 -8.26
CA TYR A 119 -14.68 1.48 -7.56
C TYR A 119 -13.83 0.24 -7.85
N PHE A 120 -14.43 -0.94 -7.83
CA PHE A 120 -13.75 -2.21 -8.11
C PHE A 120 -13.76 -2.61 -9.58
N SER A 121 -14.51 -1.89 -10.43
CA SER A 121 -14.77 -2.21 -11.83
C SER A 121 -15.28 -3.64 -12.01
N VAL A 122 -16.26 -4.04 -11.20
CA VAL A 122 -16.92 -5.35 -11.22
C VAL A 122 -18.44 -5.20 -11.21
N PRO A 123 -19.20 -6.17 -11.79
CA PRO A 123 -20.66 -6.20 -11.65
C PRO A 123 -21.10 -6.29 -10.17
N PRO A 124 -22.30 -5.78 -9.82
CA PRO A 124 -22.81 -5.88 -8.43
C PRO A 124 -22.83 -7.31 -7.88
N ALA A 125 -23.05 -8.31 -8.73
CA ALA A 125 -23.07 -9.72 -8.34
C ALA A 125 -21.71 -10.25 -7.83
N GLU A 126 -20.61 -9.60 -8.20
CA GLU A 126 -19.25 -9.97 -7.80
C GLU A 126 -18.76 -9.23 -6.53
N LEU A 127 -19.49 -8.21 -6.07
CA LEU A 127 -19.12 -7.45 -4.88
C LEU A 127 -18.94 -8.31 -3.62
N PRO A 128 -19.74 -9.36 -3.36
CA PRO A 128 -19.50 -10.23 -2.21
C PRO A 128 -18.11 -10.85 -2.18
N ALA A 129 -17.53 -11.16 -3.34
CA ALA A 129 -16.17 -11.70 -3.46
C ALA A 129 -15.07 -10.69 -3.08
N LYS A 130 -15.40 -9.40 -2.94
CA LYS A 130 -14.47 -8.37 -2.48
C LYS A 130 -14.33 -8.29 -0.95
N ALA A 131 -15.16 -9.04 -0.22
CA ALA A 131 -15.10 -9.15 1.25
C ALA A 131 -15.06 -7.79 1.98
N ILE A 132 -15.83 -6.79 1.50
CA ILE A 132 -15.73 -5.38 1.92
C ILE A 132 -15.93 -5.19 3.44
N LEU A 133 -16.69 -6.09 4.08
CA LEU A 133 -17.07 -5.98 5.50
C LEU A 133 -16.05 -6.60 6.47
N ASP A 134 -15.11 -7.39 5.98
CA ASP A 134 -14.12 -8.08 6.79
C ASP A 134 -12.70 -7.77 6.30
N PRO A 135 -11.89 -7.00 7.02
CA PRO A 135 -10.56 -6.60 6.59
C PRO A 135 -9.60 -7.78 6.45
N ARG A 136 -9.77 -8.87 7.23
CA ARG A 136 -8.93 -10.06 7.10
C ARG A 136 -9.23 -10.83 5.82
N ALA A 137 -10.50 -11.00 5.50
CA ALA A 137 -10.90 -11.61 4.23
C ALA A 137 -10.56 -10.69 3.05
N ALA A 138 -10.74 -9.38 3.19
CA ALA A 138 -10.45 -8.39 2.17
C ALA A 138 -8.97 -8.37 1.79
N VAL A 139 -8.06 -8.32 2.77
CA VAL A 139 -6.61 -8.32 2.52
C VAL A 139 -6.16 -9.61 1.84
N ALA A 140 -6.76 -10.76 2.17
CA ALA A 140 -6.46 -12.03 1.49
C ALA A 140 -6.91 -12.01 0.03
N VAL A 141 -8.10 -11.45 -0.26
CA VAL A 141 -8.60 -11.26 -1.63
C VAL A 141 -7.68 -10.34 -2.43
N ASP A 142 -7.22 -9.25 -1.82
CA ASP A 142 -6.39 -8.26 -2.49
C ASP A 142 -4.96 -8.79 -2.76
N VAL A 143 -4.37 -9.54 -1.82
CA VAL A 143 -3.11 -10.25 -2.06
C VAL A 143 -3.26 -11.27 -3.17
N ALA A 144 -4.33 -12.07 -3.18
CA ALA A 144 -4.61 -13.02 -4.27
C ALA A 144 -4.75 -12.31 -5.63
N ALA A 145 -5.40 -11.14 -5.66
CA ALA A 145 -5.53 -10.34 -6.88
C ALA A 145 -4.16 -9.88 -7.41
N LEU A 146 -3.22 -9.48 -6.55
CA LEU A 146 -1.87 -9.08 -6.96
C LEU A 146 -1.13 -10.19 -7.70
N HIS A 147 -1.30 -11.45 -7.31
CA HIS A 147 -0.69 -12.60 -8.01
C HIS A 147 -1.20 -12.79 -9.44
N THR A 148 -2.36 -12.23 -9.78
CA THR A 148 -2.99 -12.36 -11.12
C THR A 148 -2.70 -11.16 -12.02
N ILE A 149 -2.11 -10.07 -11.50
CA ILE A 149 -1.87 -8.84 -12.26
C ILE A 149 -0.69 -9.02 -13.22
N PRO A 150 -0.90 -8.94 -14.55
CA PRO A 150 0.19 -9.06 -15.51
C PRO A 150 1.19 -7.90 -15.37
N GLY A 151 2.48 -8.21 -15.53
CA GLY A 151 3.55 -7.20 -15.62
C GLY A 151 4.05 -6.69 -14.27
N LEU A 152 3.62 -7.24 -13.14
CA LEU A 152 4.31 -7.03 -11.88
C LEU A 152 5.62 -7.83 -11.86
N PRO A 153 6.74 -7.24 -11.37
CA PRO A 153 8.04 -7.90 -11.42
C PRO A 153 8.07 -9.18 -10.56
N ALA A 154 8.64 -10.26 -11.11
CA ALA A 154 8.75 -11.55 -10.42
C ALA A 154 9.60 -11.48 -9.13
N GLY A 155 10.43 -10.46 -8.96
CA GLY A 155 11.27 -10.26 -7.76
C GLY A 155 10.54 -9.64 -6.56
N PHE A 156 9.20 -9.60 -6.55
CA PHE A 156 8.43 -9.12 -5.40
C PHE A 156 7.99 -10.26 -4.49
N LEU A 157 8.04 -10.01 -3.17
CA LEU A 157 7.27 -10.73 -2.17
C LEU A 157 6.00 -9.94 -1.87
N VAL A 158 4.86 -10.63 -1.82
CA VAL A 158 3.58 -10.01 -1.47
C VAL A 158 3.12 -10.53 -0.12
N SER A 159 2.59 -9.65 0.72
CA SER A 159 2.01 -9.99 2.02
C SER A 159 0.78 -9.15 2.32
N GLY A 160 -0.06 -9.64 3.22
CA GLY A 160 -1.27 -8.98 3.69
C GLY A 160 -1.27 -8.80 5.20
N LEU A 161 -1.46 -7.57 5.65
CA LEU A 161 -1.48 -7.18 7.04
C LEU A 161 -2.79 -6.48 7.40
N VAL A 162 -3.20 -6.59 8.65
CA VAL A 162 -4.35 -5.85 9.19
C VAL A 162 -3.93 -5.12 10.45
N TYR A 163 -4.18 -3.81 10.47
CA TYR A 163 -4.02 -2.96 11.65
C TYR A 163 -5.31 -2.92 12.44
N ASP A 164 -5.22 -3.16 13.73
CA ASP A 164 -6.33 -3.05 14.66
C ASP A 164 -6.38 -1.64 15.27
N THR A 165 -7.46 -0.90 14.96
CA THR A 165 -7.63 0.49 15.41
C THR A 165 -7.94 0.63 16.90
N GLU A 166 -8.27 -0.45 17.60
CA GLU A 166 -8.53 -0.44 19.04
C GLU A 166 -7.27 -0.73 19.85
N THR A 167 -6.43 -1.64 19.37
CA THR A 167 -5.21 -2.07 20.08
C THR A 167 -3.94 -1.40 19.59
N GLY A 168 -3.94 -0.84 18.38
CA GLY A 168 -2.75 -0.29 17.73
C GLY A 168 -1.78 -1.35 17.21
N LEU A 169 -2.18 -2.62 17.15
CA LEU A 169 -1.32 -3.71 16.69
C LEU A 169 -1.57 -4.04 15.22
N VAL A 170 -0.51 -4.52 14.57
CA VAL A 170 -0.56 -5.06 13.21
C VAL A 170 -0.38 -6.57 13.27
N GLU A 171 -1.28 -7.31 12.62
CA GLU A 171 -1.15 -8.75 12.44
C GLU A 171 -0.83 -9.11 10.98
N VAL A 172 -0.09 -10.18 10.78
CA VAL A 172 0.15 -10.77 9.45
C VAL A 172 -0.96 -11.77 9.16
N VAL A 173 -1.84 -11.44 8.21
CA VAL A 173 -2.93 -12.32 7.77
C VAL A 173 -2.49 -13.21 6.61
N VAL A 174 -1.74 -12.63 5.66
CA VAL A 174 -1.14 -13.39 4.55
C VAL A 174 0.38 -13.25 4.65
N PRO A 175 1.11 -14.34 4.98
CA PRO A 175 2.56 -14.31 5.06
C PRO A 175 3.23 -13.94 3.73
N PRO A 176 4.44 -13.35 3.76
CA PRO A 176 5.17 -13.01 2.54
C PRO A 176 5.41 -14.23 1.64
N ALA A 177 5.02 -14.11 0.38
CA ALA A 177 5.25 -15.13 -0.65
C ALA A 177 5.67 -14.47 -1.97
N PRO A 178 6.44 -15.16 -2.84
CA PRO A 178 6.77 -14.64 -4.17
C PRO A 178 5.50 -14.35 -4.97
N ILE A 179 5.47 -13.20 -5.67
CA ILE A 179 4.30 -12.79 -6.47
C ILE A 179 3.99 -13.78 -7.60
N HIS A 180 5.02 -14.40 -8.14
CA HIS A 180 4.92 -15.51 -9.09
C HIS A 180 5.72 -16.67 -8.51
N PRO A 181 5.04 -17.67 -7.88
CA PRO A 181 5.74 -18.86 -7.44
C PRO A 181 6.41 -19.55 -8.62
N ALA A 182 7.63 -20.09 -8.41
CA ALA A 182 8.31 -20.85 -9.43
C ALA A 182 7.39 -21.98 -9.92
N THR A 183 7.16 -22.03 -11.23
CA THR A 183 6.45 -23.16 -11.85
C THR A 183 7.32 -24.40 -11.62
N THR A 184 6.86 -25.30 -10.76
CA THR A 184 7.45 -26.64 -10.57
C THR A 184 7.25 -27.50 -11.80
#